data_844e96c0abb03b19b90025766eb444bc
#
_entry.id   844e96c0abb03b19b90025766eb444bc
#
_cell.length_a   1.000
_cell.length_b   1.000
_cell.length_c   1.000
_cell.angle_alpha   90.00
_cell.angle_beta   90.00
_cell.angle_gamma   90.00
#
_symmetry.space_group_name_H-M   'P 1'
#
loop_
_entity.id
_entity.type
_entity.pdbx_description
1 polymer ?
#
loop_
_entity_poly.entity_id
_entity_poly.type
_entity_poly.pdbx_seq_one_letter_code
_entity_poly.pdbx_strand_id
1 'polypeptide(L)'
;MALTSTIYNFDVELADSDRGVYETLPIRAALHPSETEEYLWTRVLAYCLQYEQDIAFSKGLSDGDEPALWVRDPAGRVKAWIEVGTPDAARLHKAAKAADRVAVYTHKDPHSLLRRLEGERIHRGEEIPIYAVDRQLLQELVALLDRRMKLHLSVTGGSLYVDVGGKSLSGVVTEHRIGENQ
;
A
#
# COMPACT_ATOMS: atom_id res chain seq x y z
N MET A 1 26.40 -6.20 -14.03
CA MET A 1 25.11 -6.20 -14.77
C MET A 1 24.04 -5.51 -13.91
N ALA A 2 23.26 -4.65 -14.53
CA ALA A 2 22.14 -4.05 -13.84
C ALA A 2 21.09 -5.12 -13.49
N LEU A 3 20.62 -5.13 -12.25
CA LEU A 3 19.55 -6.03 -11.83
C LEU A 3 18.24 -5.58 -12.49
N THR A 4 17.57 -6.49 -13.15
CA THR A 4 16.33 -6.22 -13.88
C THR A 4 15.12 -6.54 -13.01
N SER A 5 14.19 -5.62 -12.93
CA SER A 5 12.92 -5.85 -12.24
C SER A 5 12.05 -6.86 -12.97
N THR A 6 11.30 -7.65 -12.22
CA THR A 6 10.29 -8.56 -12.75
C THR A 6 8.95 -7.83 -12.82
N ILE A 7 8.30 -7.89 -13.98
CA ILE A 7 6.99 -7.23 -14.17
C ILE A 7 5.86 -8.21 -13.89
N TYR A 8 4.91 -7.77 -13.06
CA TYR A 8 3.68 -8.48 -12.75
C TYR A 8 2.48 -7.67 -13.24
N ASN A 9 1.50 -8.37 -13.79
CA ASN A 9 0.25 -7.77 -14.27
C ASN A 9 -0.93 -8.38 -13.51
N PHE A 10 -1.76 -7.52 -12.95
CA PHE A 10 -2.94 -7.91 -12.19
C PHE A 10 -4.17 -7.26 -12.83
N ASP A 11 -5.17 -8.07 -13.13
CA ASP A 11 -6.50 -7.58 -13.46
C ASP A 11 -7.37 -7.74 -12.22
N VAL A 12 -7.65 -6.64 -11.53
CA VAL A 12 -8.39 -6.63 -10.28
C VAL A 12 -9.79 -6.11 -10.50
N GLU A 13 -10.79 -6.91 -10.18
CA GLU A 13 -12.16 -6.42 -10.01
C GLU A 13 -12.33 -6.01 -8.56
N LEU A 14 -12.38 -4.70 -8.33
CA LEU A 14 -12.50 -4.11 -7.00
C LEU A 14 -13.96 -3.81 -6.68
N ALA A 15 -14.42 -4.29 -5.52
CA ALA A 15 -15.68 -3.94 -4.92
C ALA A 15 -15.44 -3.46 -3.49
N ASP A 16 -15.18 -2.17 -3.33
CA ASP A 16 -14.94 -1.54 -2.03
C ASP A 16 -16.23 -0.87 -1.55
N SER A 17 -17.01 -1.59 -0.74
CA SER A 17 -18.27 -1.09 -0.20
C SER A 17 -18.08 -0.06 0.91
N ASP A 18 -16.90 -0.02 1.56
CA ASP A 18 -16.61 0.98 2.59
C ASP A 18 -16.48 2.38 1.97
N ARG A 19 -15.97 2.48 0.74
CA ARG A 19 -15.83 3.75 0.02
C ARG A 19 -16.79 3.92 -1.15
N GLY A 20 -17.55 2.88 -1.49
CA GLY A 20 -18.43 2.91 -2.67
C GLY A 20 -17.67 2.91 -4.00
N VAL A 21 -16.50 2.27 -4.05
CA VAL A 21 -15.65 2.19 -5.25
C VAL A 21 -15.78 0.82 -5.89
N TYR A 22 -16.23 0.80 -7.13
CA TYR A 22 -16.45 -0.42 -7.93
C TYR A 22 -15.77 -0.22 -9.28
N GLU A 23 -14.60 -0.84 -9.45
CA GLU A 23 -13.76 -0.60 -10.61
C GLU A 23 -13.08 -1.88 -11.09
N THR A 24 -12.81 -1.95 -12.38
CA THR A 24 -11.90 -2.95 -12.96
C THR A 24 -10.55 -2.29 -13.17
N LEU A 25 -9.51 -2.77 -12.49
CA LEU A 25 -8.21 -2.14 -12.42
C LEU A 25 -7.14 -3.02 -13.09
N PRO A 26 -6.62 -2.61 -14.26
CA PRO A 26 -5.41 -3.22 -14.80
C PRO A 26 -4.20 -2.63 -14.08
N ILE A 27 -3.50 -3.46 -13.31
CA ILE A 27 -2.35 -3.03 -12.51
C ILE A 27 -1.10 -3.67 -13.08
N ARG A 28 -0.09 -2.85 -13.36
CA ARG A 28 1.23 -3.30 -13.76
C ARG A 28 2.23 -2.83 -12.72
N ALA A 29 2.89 -3.77 -12.05
CA ALA A 29 3.85 -3.48 -10.99
C ALA A 29 5.18 -4.17 -11.23
N ALA A 30 6.27 -3.45 -10.98
CA ALA A 30 7.63 -3.98 -11.08
C ALA A 30 8.12 -4.39 -9.69
N LEU A 31 8.68 -5.59 -9.59
CA LEU A 31 9.36 -6.07 -8.39
C LEU A 31 10.87 -6.04 -8.63
N HIS A 32 11.58 -5.17 -7.90
CA HIS A 32 13.02 -5.12 -7.92
C HIS A 32 13.60 -6.35 -7.18
N PRO A 33 14.76 -6.92 -7.61
CA PRO A 33 15.34 -8.08 -6.95
C PRO A 33 15.63 -7.92 -5.46
N SER A 34 15.76 -6.69 -4.96
CA SER A 34 15.94 -6.40 -3.53
C SER A 34 14.64 -6.29 -2.75
N GLU A 35 13.51 -6.33 -3.41
CA GLU A 35 12.18 -6.25 -2.80
C GLU A 35 11.60 -7.64 -2.56
N THR A 36 10.75 -7.78 -1.55
CA THR A 36 10.05 -9.03 -1.27
C THR A 36 8.72 -9.10 -2.02
N GLU A 37 8.18 -10.30 -2.18
CA GLU A 37 6.86 -10.51 -2.78
C GLU A 37 5.74 -10.00 -1.88
N GLU A 38 5.94 -10.03 -0.55
CA GLU A 38 5.03 -9.39 0.42
C GLU A 38 4.97 -7.87 0.21
N TYR A 39 6.09 -7.24 -0.06
CA TYR A 39 6.16 -5.82 -0.40
C TYR A 39 5.38 -5.51 -1.68
N LEU A 40 5.55 -6.33 -2.72
CA LEU A 40 4.80 -6.20 -3.98
C LEU A 40 3.29 -6.28 -3.72
N TRP A 41 2.83 -7.31 -3.02
CA TRP A 41 1.41 -7.48 -2.72
C TRP A 41 0.85 -6.34 -1.88
N THR A 42 1.63 -5.84 -0.93
CA THR A 42 1.22 -4.70 -0.11
C THR A 42 1.03 -3.45 -0.96
N ARG A 43 1.90 -3.20 -1.95
CA ARG A 43 1.73 -2.10 -2.91
C ARG A 43 0.47 -2.28 -3.77
N VAL A 44 0.21 -3.49 -4.25
CA VAL A 44 -0.97 -3.77 -5.06
C VAL A 44 -2.25 -3.57 -4.24
N LEU A 45 -2.30 -4.06 -3.02
CA LEU A 45 -3.43 -3.85 -2.12
C LEU A 45 -3.61 -2.37 -1.77
N ALA A 46 -2.52 -1.66 -1.48
CA ALA A 46 -2.57 -0.21 -1.22
C ALA A 46 -3.12 0.56 -2.43
N TYR A 47 -2.71 0.19 -3.64
CA TYR A 47 -3.27 0.78 -4.87
C TYR A 47 -4.79 0.63 -4.92
N CYS A 48 -5.30 -0.58 -4.67
CA CYS A 48 -6.74 -0.85 -4.68
C CYS A 48 -7.48 -0.12 -3.55
N LEU A 49 -6.95 -0.16 -2.34
CA LEU A 49 -7.59 0.41 -1.14
C LEU A 49 -7.55 1.94 -1.12
N GLN A 50 -6.60 2.55 -1.81
CA GLN A 50 -6.47 3.99 -1.96
C GLN A 50 -6.92 4.49 -3.33
N TYR A 51 -7.51 3.61 -4.14
CA TYR A 51 -7.83 3.93 -5.52
C TYR A 51 -8.67 5.20 -5.63
N GLU A 52 -8.18 6.11 -6.42
CA GLU A 52 -8.85 7.26 -6.99
C GLU A 52 -8.23 7.56 -8.35
N GLN A 53 -8.88 8.41 -9.12
CA GLN A 53 -8.36 8.79 -10.43
C GLN A 53 -6.93 9.35 -10.28
N ASP A 54 -6.06 8.99 -11.21
CA ASP A 54 -4.66 9.41 -11.30
C ASP A 54 -3.71 8.78 -10.25
N ILE A 55 -4.19 7.80 -9.46
CA ILE A 55 -3.27 7.02 -8.62
C ILE A 55 -2.25 6.27 -9.50
N ALA A 56 -0.99 6.30 -9.10
CA ALA A 56 0.09 5.65 -9.82
C ALA A 56 1.19 5.15 -8.88
N PHE A 57 1.87 4.11 -9.31
CA PHE A 57 3.16 3.74 -8.72
C PHE A 57 4.21 4.79 -9.11
N SER A 58 5.11 5.10 -8.18
CA SER A 58 6.29 5.90 -8.49
C SER A 58 7.35 5.05 -9.19
N LYS A 59 8.50 5.63 -9.47
CA LYS A 59 9.62 4.93 -10.12
C LYS A 59 10.29 3.85 -9.24
N GLY A 60 9.89 3.74 -7.99
CA GLY A 60 10.36 2.71 -7.06
C GLY A 60 11.63 3.08 -6.29
N LEU A 61 12.40 2.07 -5.89
CA LEU A 61 13.55 2.20 -4.97
C LEU A 61 14.66 3.13 -5.42
N SER A 62 14.72 3.47 -6.70
CA SER A 62 15.81 4.29 -7.24
C SER A 62 15.69 5.76 -6.88
N ASP A 63 14.56 6.19 -6.34
CA ASP A 63 14.34 7.56 -5.92
C ASP A 63 13.80 7.61 -4.49
N GLY A 64 14.70 7.87 -3.55
CA GLY A 64 14.36 8.01 -2.13
C GLY A 64 13.45 9.18 -1.81
N ASP A 65 13.18 10.05 -2.78
CA ASP A 65 12.32 11.22 -2.64
C ASP A 65 10.88 10.97 -3.10
N GLU A 66 10.59 9.78 -3.62
CA GLU A 66 9.25 9.39 -4.07
C GLU A 66 8.61 8.34 -3.15
N PRO A 67 7.28 8.37 -2.97
CA PRO A 67 6.56 7.31 -2.25
C PRO A 67 6.46 6.02 -3.07
N ALA A 68 5.90 4.97 -2.48
CA ALA A 68 5.54 3.78 -3.24
C ALA A 68 4.43 4.07 -4.26
N LEU A 69 3.43 4.85 -3.83
CA LEU A 69 2.33 5.31 -4.69
C LEU A 69 2.00 6.78 -4.38
N TRP A 70 1.44 7.44 -5.34
CA TRP A 70 0.92 8.79 -5.15
C TRP A 70 -0.29 9.10 -6.03
N VAL A 71 -0.97 10.17 -5.67
CA VAL A 71 -1.97 10.82 -6.52
C VAL A 71 -1.49 12.24 -6.73
N ARG A 72 -1.31 12.64 -7.99
CA ARG A 72 -0.93 14.01 -8.36
C ARG A 72 -2.04 14.65 -9.17
N ASP A 73 -2.24 15.94 -8.98
CA ASP A 73 -3.15 16.70 -9.81
C ASP A 73 -2.49 17.03 -11.18
N PRO A 74 -3.25 17.59 -12.16
CA PRO A 74 -2.69 17.96 -13.46
C PRO A 74 -1.56 18.97 -13.39
N ALA A 75 -1.48 19.77 -12.33
CA ALA A 75 -0.40 20.73 -12.12
C ALA A 75 0.84 20.10 -11.47
N GLY A 76 0.78 18.81 -11.15
CA GLY A 76 1.88 18.07 -10.51
C GLY A 76 1.93 18.14 -8.99
N ARG A 77 0.95 18.79 -8.35
CA ARG A 77 0.85 18.83 -6.89
C ARG A 77 0.49 17.45 -6.36
N VAL A 78 1.17 17.01 -5.30
CA VAL A 78 0.90 15.71 -4.65
C VAL A 78 -0.31 15.84 -3.74
N LYS A 79 -1.40 15.19 -4.13
CA LYS A 79 -2.63 15.11 -3.32
C LYS A 79 -2.52 14.04 -2.25
N ALA A 80 -2.00 12.88 -2.62
CA ALA A 80 -1.81 11.75 -1.71
C ALA A 80 -0.41 11.17 -1.87
N TRP A 81 0.22 10.90 -0.74
CA TRP A 81 1.51 10.22 -0.62
C TRP A 81 1.30 8.94 0.15
N ILE A 82 1.53 7.80 -0.48
CA ILE A 82 1.26 6.49 0.12
C ILE A 82 2.58 5.72 0.25
N GLU A 83 3.00 5.53 1.49
CA GLU A 83 4.18 4.74 1.84
C GLU A 83 3.81 3.27 2.02
N VAL A 84 4.74 2.39 1.66
CA VAL A 84 4.64 0.96 1.93
C VAL A 84 5.89 0.51 2.67
N GLY A 85 5.72 -0.25 3.73
CA GLY A 85 6.80 -0.77 4.55
C GLY A 85 6.90 -0.11 5.92
N THR A 86 8.10 0.30 6.30
CA THR A 86 8.38 0.86 7.63
C THR A 86 9.14 2.18 7.53
N PRO A 87 8.47 3.26 7.04
CA PRO A 87 9.11 4.57 6.90
C PRO A 87 9.54 5.13 8.25
N ASP A 88 10.63 5.88 8.26
CA ASP A 88 11.07 6.60 9.46
C ASP A 88 10.33 7.93 9.64
N ALA A 89 10.51 8.56 10.80
CA ALA A 89 9.85 9.81 11.14
C ALA A 89 10.24 10.96 10.19
N ALA A 90 11.49 11.05 9.79
CA ALA A 90 11.97 12.10 8.88
C ALA A 90 11.29 12.00 7.51
N ARG A 91 11.13 10.79 7.01
CA ARG A 91 10.45 10.53 5.75
C ARG A 91 8.98 10.90 5.81
N LEU A 92 8.27 10.53 6.89
CA LEU A 92 6.87 10.88 7.10
C LEU A 92 6.67 12.38 7.29
N HIS A 93 7.59 13.05 7.99
CA HIS A 93 7.56 14.49 8.15
C HIS A 93 7.67 15.21 6.79
N LYS A 94 8.60 14.78 5.95
CA LYS A 94 8.77 15.30 4.59
C LYS A 94 7.52 15.05 3.73
N ALA A 95 7.00 13.83 3.76
CA ALA A 95 5.79 13.45 3.02
C ALA A 95 4.58 14.32 3.41
N ALA A 96 4.37 14.51 4.71
CA ALA A 96 3.25 15.31 5.22
C ALA A 96 3.33 16.79 4.83
N LYS A 97 4.54 17.32 4.64
CA LYS A 97 4.74 18.68 4.12
C LYS A 97 4.54 18.77 2.61
N ALA A 98 4.79 17.69 1.88
CA ALA A 98 4.75 17.67 0.43
C ALA A 98 3.37 17.33 -0.14
N ALA A 99 2.50 16.69 0.62
CA ALA A 99 1.22 16.17 0.16
C ALA A 99 0.05 16.65 1.04
N ASP A 100 -1.15 16.66 0.45
CA ASP A 100 -2.38 17.00 1.18
C ASP A 100 -2.72 15.94 2.22
N ARG A 101 -2.48 14.65 1.90
CA ARG A 101 -2.65 13.53 2.82
C ARG A 101 -1.54 12.51 2.66
N VAL A 102 -1.26 11.79 3.73
CA VAL A 102 -0.28 10.69 3.78
C VAL A 102 -0.95 9.46 4.37
N ALA A 103 -0.65 8.29 3.83
CA ALA A 103 -1.04 7.00 4.40
C ALA A 103 0.16 6.05 4.35
N VAL A 104 0.20 5.11 5.29
CA VAL A 104 1.22 4.06 5.35
C VAL A 104 0.54 2.70 5.31
N TYR A 105 1.02 1.80 4.47
CA TYR A 105 0.65 0.39 4.45
C TYR A 105 1.85 -0.46 4.84
N THR A 106 1.72 -1.26 5.87
CA THR A 106 2.82 -2.12 6.32
C THR A 106 2.44 -3.59 6.27
N HIS A 107 3.42 -4.39 5.85
CA HIS A 107 3.39 -5.86 5.90
C HIS A 107 4.21 -6.38 7.07
N LYS A 108 4.74 -5.49 7.89
CA LYS A 108 5.53 -5.77 9.09
C LYS A 108 4.68 -5.58 10.35
N ASP A 109 5.28 -5.82 11.51
CA ASP A 109 4.62 -5.60 12.79
C ASP A 109 4.32 -4.10 12.99
N PRO A 110 3.03 -3.71 13.08
CA PRO A 110 2.67 -2.30 13.24
C PRO A 110 3.11 -1.74 14.59
N HIS A 111 3.14 -2.54 15.63
CA HIS A 111 3.53 -2.09 16.97
C HIS A 111 5.00 -1.67 17.02
N SER A 112 5.86 -2.39 16.34
CA SER A 112 7.27 -2.04 16.21
C SER A 112 7.46 -0.70 15.48
N LEU A 113 6.70 -0.49 14.41
CA LEU A 113 6.71 0.77 13.66
C LEU A 113 6.21 1.93 14.55
N LEU A 114 5.08 1.76 15.23
CA LEU A 114 4.49 2.78 16.10
C LEU A 114 5.45 3.19 17.22
N ARG A 115 6.12 2.22 17.87
CA ARG A 115 7.10 2.54 18.91
C ARG A 115 8.25 3.39 18.39
N ARG A 116 8.72 3.16 17.16
CA ARG A 116 9.79 3.97 16.56
C ARG A 116 9.34 5.38 16.18
N LEU A 117 8.07 5.57 15.91
CA LEU A 117 7.51 6.87 15.53
C LEU A 117 7.00 7.67 16.74
N GLU A 118 6.80 7.01 17.87
CA GLU A 118 6.31 7.66 19.09
C GLU A 118 7.30 8.71 19.59
N GLY A 119 6.79 9.91 19.92
CA GLY A 119 7.60 11.01 20.40
C GLY A 119 8.41 11.74 19.34
N GLU A 120 8.40 11.24 18.10
CA GLU A 120 9.10 11.89 17.00
C GLU A 120 8.32 13.07 16.43
N ARG A 121 9.02 14.06 15.92
CA ARG A 121 8.39 15.24 15.31
C ARG A 121 7.97 14.92 13.87
N ILE A 122 6.68 14.74 13.68
CA ILE A 122 6.08 14.49 12.35
C ILE A 122 4.98 15.51 12.11
N HIS A 123 5.08 16.26 11.02
CA HIS A 123 4.07 17.25 10.66
C HIS A 123 2.72 16.55 10.45
N ARG A 124 1.69 16.97 11.19
CA ARG A 124 0.36 16.34 11.19
C ARG A 124 0.42 14.81 11.41
N GLY A 125 1.35 14.37 12.25
CA GLY A 125 1.58 12.93 12.46
C GLY A 125 0.34 12.17 12.91
N GLU A 126 -0.52 12.81 13.73
CA GLU A 126 -1.79 12.26 14.21
C GLU A 126 -2.82 12.02 13.09
N GLU A 127 -2.66 12.68 11.95
CA GLU A 127 -3.54 12.52 10.79
C GLU A 127 -3.12 11.39 9.86
N ILE A 128 -1.94 10.80 10.07
CA ILE A 128 -1.39 9.75 9.21
C ILE A 128 -1.90 8.39 9.65
N PRO A 129 -2.81 7.75 8.88
CA PRO A 129 -3.20 6.38 9.18
C PRO A 129 -2.08 5.40 8.83
N ILE A 130 -1.85 4.43 9.70
CA ILE A 130 -0.95 3.31 9.48
C ILE A 130 -1.80 2.05 9.38
N TYR A 131 -1.89 1.51 8.18
CA TYR A 131 -2.65 0.30 7.89
C TYR A 131 -1.74 -0.91 7.92
N ALA A 132 -2.06 -1.87 8.78
CA ALA A 132 -1.38 -3.16 8.82
C ALA A 132 -2.20 -4.20 8.09
N VAL A 133 -1.60 -4.83 7.09
CA VAL A 133 -2.22 -5.90 6.31
C VAL A 133 -2.00 -7.24 7.00
N ASP A 134 -3.03 -8.06 7.06
CA ASP A 134 -2.98 -9.39 7.64
C ASP A 134 -1.83 -10.21 7.04
N ARG A 135 -0.96 -10.73 7.90
CA ARG A 135 0.25 -11.44 7.46
C ARG A 135 -0.06 -12.80 6.85
N GLN A 136 -1.08 -13.49 7.37
CA GLN A 136 -1.48 -14.79 6.81
C GLN A 136 -2.05 -14.60 5.40
N LEU A 137 -2.89 -13.59 5.19
CA LEU A 137 -3.39 -13.25 3.85
C LEU A 137 -2.24 -12.98 2.89
N LEU A 138 -1.24 -12.18 3.30
CA LEU A 138 -0.08 -11.90 2.46
C LEU A 138 0.71 -13.16 2.12
N GLN A 139 0.93 -14.06 3.07
CA GLN A 139 1.63 -15.32 2.82
C GLN A 139 0.87 -16.21 1.82
N GLU A 140 -0.45 -16.27 1.93
CA GLU A 140 -1.28 -17.03 0.99
C GLU A 140 -1.26 -16.42 -0.41
N LEU A 141 -1.29 -15.08 -0.52
CA LEU A 141 -1.17 -14.37 -1.79
C LEU A 141 0.21 -14.56 -2.43
N VAL A 142 1.27 -14.53 -1.63
CA VAL A 142 2.63 -14.80 -2.10
C VAL A 142 2.74 -16.20 -2.71
N ALA A 143 2.13 -17.20 -2.05
CA ALA A 143 2.13 -18.57 -2.55
C ALA A 143 1.41 -18.74 -3.89
N LEU A 144 0.47 -17.85 -4.22
CA LEU A 144 -0.30 -17.87 -5.47
C LEU A 144 0.25 -16.92 -6.53
N LEU A 145 1.29 -16.14 -6.23
CA LEU A 145 1.81 -15.11 -7.13
C LEU A 145 2.23 -15.68 -8.48
N ASP A 146 1.71 -15.09 -9.54
CA ASP A 146 2.09 -15.40 -10.92
C ASP A 146 2.24 -14.09 -11.70
N ARG A 147 2.94 -14.15 -12.82
CA ARG A 147 3.27 -12.99 -13.67
C ARG A 147 2.01 -12.30 -14.23
N ARG A 148 0.94 -13.04 -14.40
CA ARG A 148 -0.36 -12.53 -14.84
C ARG A 148 -1.44 -13.14 -13.98
N MET A 149 -2.22 -12.29 -13.33
CA MET A 149 -3.26 -12.74 -12.41
C MET A 149 -4.55 -11.97 -12.64
N LYS A 150 -5.66 -12.68 -12.48
CA LYS A 150 -7.00 -12.09 -12.36
C LYS A 150 -7.52 -12.38 -10.96
N LEU A 151 -8.02 -11.37 -10.30
CA LEU A 151 -8.59 -11.53 -8.97
C LEU A 151 -9.76 -10.60 -8.72
N HIS A 152 -10.63 -11.01 -7.82
CA HIS A 152 -11.67 -10.17 -7.26
C HIS A 152 -11.26 -9.76 -5.87
N LEU A 153 -11.32 -8.47 -5.56
CA LEU A 153 -11.07 -7.94 -4.24
C LEU A 153 -12.32 -7.24 -3.73
N SER A 154 -12.91 -7.77 -2.68
CA SER A 154 -14.04 -7.15 -1.98
C SER A 154 -13.57 -6.60 -0.65
N VAL A 155 -14.02 -5.39 -0.30
CA VAL A 155 -13.67 -4.70 0.95
C VAL A 155 -14.96 -4.34 1.67
N THR A 156 -15.09 -4.80 2.92
CA THR A 156 -16.25 -4.50 3.77
C THR A 156 -15.80 -4.46 5.23
N GLY A 157 -16.00 -3.33 5.90
CA GLY A 157 -15.66 -3.17 7.32
C GLY A 157 -14.19 -3.42 7.63
N GLY A 158 -13.29 -3.04 6.72
CA GLY A 158 -11.84 -3.30 6.86
C GLY A 158 -11.43 -4.74 6.56
N SER A 159 -12.37 -5.64 6.27
CA SER A 159 -12.08 -7.02 5.86
C SER A 159 -11.89 -7.08 4.35
N LEU A 160 -10.86 -7.80 3.93
CA LEU A 160 -10.56 -8.10 2.53
C LEU A 160 -10.96 -9.52 2.20
N TYR A 161 -11.64 -9.69 1.08
CA TYR A 161 -11.99 -10.99 0.52
C TYR A 161 -11.41 -11.05 -0.89
N VAL A 162 -10.52 -12.02 -1.12
CA VAL A 162 -9.81 -12.16 -2.39
C VAL A 162 -10.15 -13.50 -3.02
N ASP A 163 -10.76 -13.45 -4.21
CA ASP A 163 -10.98 -14.64 -5.03
C ASP A 163 -9.94 -14.67 -6.14
N VAL A 164 -9.09 -15.66 -6.13
CA VAL A 164 -7.98 -15.82 -7.07
C VAL A 164 -7.66 -17.30 -7.30
N GLY A 165 -7.53 -17.71 -8.57
CA GLY A 165 -7.13 -19.07 -8.91
C GLY A 165 -8.07 -20.16 -8.38
N GLY A 166 -9.37 -19.87 -8.27
CA GLY A 166 -10.36 -20.79 -7.70
C GLY A 166 -10.33 -20.89 -6.18
N LYS A 167 -9.51 -20.06 -5.50
CA LYS A 167 -9.41 -19.99 -4.05
C LYS A 167 -10.02 -18.70 -3.53
N SER A 168 -10.65 -18.79 -2.35
CA SER A 168 -11.18 -17.64 -1.62
C SER A 168 -10.33 -17.42 -0.37
N LEU A 169 -9.68 -16.26 -0.31
CA LEU A 169 -8.84 -15.85 0.80
C LEU A 169 -9.49 -14.69 1.53
N SER A 170 -9.16 -14.52 2.80
CA SER A 170 -9.64 -13.38 3.57
C SER A 170 -8.61 -12.93 4.60
N GLY A 171 -8.69 -11.66 4.97
CA GLY A 171 -7.87 -11.07 6.00
C GLY A 171 -8.37 -9.69 6.34
N VAL A 172 -7.82 -9.09 7.38
CA VAL A 172 -8.20 -7.75 7.82
C VAL A 172 -7.08 -6.76 7.56
N VAL A 173 -7.46 -5.51 7.36
CA VAL A 173 -6.55 -4.37 7.41
C VAL A 173 -6.90 -3.59 8.66
N THR A 174 -5.96 -3.49 9.59
CA THR A 174 -6.14 -2.76 10.84
C THR A 174 -5.55 -1.36 10.72
N GLU A 175 -6.29 -0.36 11.17
CA GLU A 175 -5.84 1.03 11.18
C GLU A 175 -5.27 1.39 12.55
N HIS A 176 -4.10 2.02 12.54
CA HIS A 176 -3.41 2.52 13.71
C HIS A 176 -3.06 3.99 13.52
N ARG A 177 -2.89 4.71 14.61
CA ARG A 177 -2.44 6.10 14.64
C ARG A 177 -1.23 6.25 15.54
N ILE A 178 -0.33 7.17 15.19
CA ILE A 178 0.84 7.50 16.03
C ILE A 178 0.34 8.12 17.33
N GLY A 179 0.80 7.60 18.46
CA GLY A 179 0.41 8.12 19.78
C GLY A 179 -0.91 7.56 20.34
N GLU A 180 -1.60 6.66 19.63
CA GLU A 180 -2.71 5.93 20.21
C GLU A 180 -2.17 4.97 21.30
N ASN A 181 -2.67 5.16 22.51
CA ASN A 181 -2.37 4.24 23.61
C ASN A 181 -3.00 2.88 23.30
N GLN A 182 -2.17 1.86 23.30
CA GLN A 182 -2.57 0.47 23.19
C GLN A 182 -2.94 -0.10 24.55
#